data_1896e8ad37d1081995ab7cdd278c85b7
#
_entry.id   1896e8ad37d1081995ab7cdd278c85b7
#
_cell.length_a   1.000
_cell.length_b   1.000
_cell.length_c   1.000
_cell.angle_alpha   90.00
_cell.angle_beta   90.00
_cell.angle_gamma   90.00
#
_symmetry.space_group_name_H-M   'P 1'
#
loop_
_entity.id
_entity.type
_entity.pdbx_description
1 polymer ?
#
loop_
_entity_poly.entity_id
_entity_poly.type
_entity_poly.pdbx_seq_one_letter_code
_entity_poly.pdbx_strand_id
1 'polypeptide(L)'
;MDVVVVTTNTLDKKTVQEYADDIYDYGNFGYGQDKDGILLLISLGEENDCYISTCGYGITAFTDAGIKYISKEMTSDLKDENYFSAFQTFSELCDEFITQARNGKPYDRKSLPKEPLSPIWILISLGVGVVLSLIIVGRMKAQLKQCVSSQRQAAM
;
A
#
# COMPACT_ATOMS: atom_id res chain seq x y z
N MET A 1 -1.14 -18.21 -15.05
CA MET A 1 -1.79 -16.88 -15.07
C MET A 1 -0.82 -15.89 -15.65
N ASP A 2 -1.24 -15.05 -16.57
CA ASP A 2 -0.42 -14.04 -17.20
C ASP A 2 -0.46 -12.73 -16.40
N VAL A 3 0.68 -12.06 -16.30
CA VAL A 3 0.82 -10.71 -15.74
C VAL A 3 1.36 -9.83 -16.85
N VAL A 4 0.57 -8.86 -17.29
CA VAL A 4 0.84 -8.07 -18.49
C VAL A 4 0.87 -6.59 -18.14
N VAL A 5 1.82 -5.84 -18.71
CA VAL A 5 1.86 -4.38 -18.66
C VAL A 5 1.83 -3.85 -20.08
N VAL A 6 0.91 -2.93 -20.33
CA VAL A 6 0.77 -2.26 -21.62
C VAL A 6 0.86 -0.75 -21.40
N THR A 7 1.63 -0.08 -22.24
CA THR A 7 1.67 1.39 -22.29
C THR A 7 1.17 1.87 -23.65
N THR A 8 0.40 2.95 -23.67
CA THR A 8 -0.11 3.55 -24.89
C THR A 8 -0.06 5.07 -24.82
N ASN A 9 0.05 5.71 -25.98
CA ASN A 9 -0.04 7.18 -26.09
C ASN A 9 -1.44 7.66 -26.50
N THR A 10 -2.36 6.75 -26.85
CA THR A 10 -3.72 7.07 -27.27
C THR A 10 -4.69 6.02 -26.78
N LEU A 11 -5.88 6.44 -26.41
CA LEU A 11 -7.00 5.59 -26.02
C LEU A 11 -8.06 5.46 -27.14
N ASP A 12 -7.78 5.99 -28.34
CA ASP A 12 -8.67 5.94 -29.51
C ASP A 12 -10.12 6.37 -29.19
N LYS A 13 -10.26 7.41 -28.38
CA LYS A 13 -11.55 7.98 -27.91
C LYS A 13 -12.33 7.06 -26.94
N LYS A 14 -11.71 6.04 -26.39
CA LYS A 14 -12.28 5.16 -25.35
C LYS A 14 -11.84 5.63 -23.99
N THR A 15 -12.55 5.19 -22.96
CA THR A 15 -12.05 5.29 -21.58
C THR A 15 -10.86 4.35 -21.39
N VAL A 16 -10.02 4.64 -20.41
CA VAL A 16 -8.87 3.75 -20.09
C VAL A 16 -9.33 2.33 -19.78
N GLN A 17 -10.50 2.18 -19.14
CA GLN A 17 -11.12 0.89 -18.84
C GLN A 17 -11.50 0.14 -20.12
N GLU A 18 -12.31 0.76 -20.99
CA GLU A 18 -12.75 0.14 -22.25
C GLU A 18 -11.57 -0.26 -23.13
N TYR A 19 -10.52 0.56 -23.14
CA TYR A 19 -9.32 0.27 -23.92
C TYR A 19 -8.51 -0.88 -23.33
N ALA A 20 -8.40 -0.97 -21.99
CA ALA A 20 -7.71 -2.07 -21.31
C ALA A 20 -8.44 -3.40 -21.51
N ASP A 21 -9.77 -3.40 -21.39
CA ASP A 21 -10.60 -4.60 -21.57
C ASP A 21 -10.54 -5.08 -23.03
N ASP A 22 -10.60 -4.16 -24.00
CA ASP A 22 -10.44 -4.49 -25.43
C ASP A 22 -9.05 -5.08 -25.74
N ILE A 23 -7.98 -4.48 -25.19
CA ILE A 23 -6.63 -5.03 -25.37
C ILE A 23 -6.54 -6.42 -24.78
N TYR A 24 -7.13 -6.66 -23.61
CA TYR A 24 -7.11 -7.97 -22.99
C TYR A 24 -7.82 -9.00 -23.87
N ASP A 25 -9.03 -8.69 -24.33
CA ASP A 25 -9.88 -9.62 -25.07
C ASP A 25 -9.35 -9.91 -26.48
N TYR A 26 -8.95 -8.85 -27.21
CA TYR A 26 -8.49 -8.98 -28.60
C TYR A 26 -6.98 -9.25 -28.74
N GLY A 27 -6.17 -8.89 -27.71
CA GLY A 27 -4.74 -9.13 -27.68
C GLY A 27 -4.36 -10.57 -27.39
N ASN A 28 -5.35 -11.45 -27.16
CA ASN A 28 -5.17 -12.85 -26.83
C ASN A 28 -4.31 -13.09 -25.58
N PHE A 29 -4.39 -12.17 -24.60
CA PHE A 29 -3.76 -12.33 -23.30
C PHE A 29 -4.52 -13.32 -22.40
N GLY A 30 -3.87 -13.74 -21.30
CA GLY A 30 -4.39 -14.69 -20.36
C GLY A 30 -3.98 -16.13 -20.63
N TYR A 31 -3.69 -16.84 -19.56
CA TYR A 31 -3.23 -18.22 -19.60
C TYR A 31 -4.38 -19.21 -19.62
N GLY A 32 -4.29 -20.22 -20.49
CA GLY A 32 -5.26 -21.32 -20.56
C GLY A 32 -6.58 -20.96 -21.24
N GLN A 33 -7.58 -21.83 -21.06
CA GLN A 33 -8.91 -21.67 -21.68
C GLN A 33 -9.73 -20.56 -21.02
N ASP A 34 -9.53 -20.38 -19.71
CA ASP A 34 -10.26 -19.37 -18.90
C ASP A 34 -9.60 -17.98 -18.99
N LYS A 35 -8.53 -17.85 -19.79
CA LYS A 35 -7.80 -16.59 -19.95
C LYS A 35 -7.37 -15.97 -18.62
N ASP A 36 -6.80 -16.81 -17.74
CA ASP A 36 -6.35 -16.37 -16.42
C ASP A 36 -5.28 -15.30 -16.52
N GLY A 37 -5.54 -14.11 -16.00
CA GLY A 37 -4.53 -13.06 -16.02
C GLY A 37 -4.96 -11.73 -15.38
N ILE A 38 -3.98 -10.84 -15.36
CA ILE A 38 -4.10 -9.44 -14.96
C ILE A 38 -3.32 -8.58 -15.96
N LEU A 39 -3.91 -7.46 -16.38
CA LEU A 39 -3.31 -6.50 -17.28
C LEU A 39 -3.34 -5.12 -16.63
N LEU A 40 -2.18 -4.48 -16.51
CA LEU A 40 -2.03 -3.07 -16.20
C LEU A 40 -1.89 -2.29 -17.50
N LEU A 41 -2.84 -1.41 -17.78
CA LEU A 41 -2.72 -0.41 -18.84
C LEU A 41 -2.32 0.94 -18.25
N ILE A 42 -1.34 1.59 -18.87
CA ILE A 42 -0.95 2.97 -18.57
C ILE A 42 -1.06 3.80 -19.83
N SER A 43 -1.89 4.82 -19.79
CA SER A 43 -1.96 5.86 -20.82
C SER A 43 -0.89 6.92 -20.53
N LEU A 44 0.04 7.11 -21.46
CA LEU A 44 1.09 8.14 -21.40
C LEU A 44 0.68 9.42 -22.15
N GLY A 45 -0.55 9.48 -22.63
CA GLY A 45 -1.11 10.62 -23.34
C GLY A 45 -1.57 11.76 -22.43
N GLU A 46 -2.46 12.60 -22.93
CA GLU A 46 -2.91 13.82 -22.23
C GLU A 46 -3.57 13.53 -20.85
N GLU A 47 -4.15 12.34 -20.64
CA GLU A 47 -4.90 12.03 -19.44
C GLU A 47 -4.10 11.27 -18.39
N ASN A 48 -2.86 10.83 -18.67
CA ASN A 48 -1.97 10.11 -17.71
C ASN A 48 -2.76 9.22 -16.72
N ASP A 49 -3.54 8.29 -17.25
CA ASP A 49 -4.44 7.44 -16.48
C ASP A 49 -3.98 5.98 -16.54
N CYS A 50 -4.39 5.18 -15.56
CA CYS A 50 -4.09 3.75 -15.54
C CYS A 50 -5.32 2.93 -15.14
N TYR A 51 -5.39 1.71 -15.66
CA TYR A 51 -6.44 0.76 -15.32
C TYR A 51 -5.88 -0.66 -15.21
N ILE A 52 -6.46 -1.44 -14.30
CA ILE A 52 -6.12 -2.84 -14.12
C ILE A 52 -7.34 -3.68 -14.52
N SER A 53 -7.18 -4.48 -15.58
CA SER A 53 -8.16 -5.47 -16.02
C SER A 53 -7.76 -6.87 -15.53
N THR A 54 -8.74 -7.68 -15.14
CA THR A 54 -8.52 -9.05 -14.65
C THR A 54 -9.49 -10.02 -15.32
N CYS A 55 -9.01 -11.23 -15.62
CA CYS A 55 -9.83 -12.27 -16.23
C CYS A 55 -9.55 -13.65 -15.61
N GLY A 56 -10.53 -14.55 -15.70
CA GLY A 56 -10.43 -15.91 -15.20
C GLY A 56 -10.11 -15.97 -13.71
N TYR A 57 -9.09 -16.75 -13.33
CA TYR A 57 -8.63 -16.83 -11.94
C TYR A 57 -8.12 -15.47 -11.41
N GLY A 58 -7.74 -14.55 -12.29
CA GLY A 58 -7.34 -13.19 -11.90
C GLY A 58 -8.41 -12.47 -11.09
N ILE A 59 -9.69 -12.66 -11.42
CA ILE A 59 -10.82 -12.05 -10.68
C ILE A 59 -10.86 -12.54 -9.21
N THR A 60 -10.50 -13.80 -8.99
CA THR A 60 -10.44 -14.36 -7.63
C THR A 60 -9.19 -13.93 -6.88
N ALA A 61 -8.06 -13.86 -7.56
CA ALA A 61 -6.77 -13.51 -6.95
C ALA A 61 -6.68 -12.02 -6.60
N PHE A 62 -7.27 -11.17 -7.44
CA PHE A 62 -7.25 -9.71 -7.31
C PHE A 62 -8.65 -9.17 -7.05
N THR A 63 -9.03 -9.13 -5.79
CA THR A 63 -10.31 -8.51 -5.37
C THR A 63 -10.31 -7.01 -5.65
N ASP A 64 -11.48 -6.36 -5.68
CA ASP A 64 -11.58 -4.90 -5.83
C ASP A 64 -10.73 -4.14 -4.81
N ALA A 65 -10.63 -4.66 -3.59
CA ALA A 65 -9.80 -4.07 -2.54
C ALA A 65 -8.30 -4.22 -2.86
N GLY A 66 -7.92 -5.38 -3.42
CA GLY A 66 -6.56 -5.66 -3.86
C GLY A 66 -6.15 -4.78 -5.02
N ILE A 67 -7.00 -4.64 -6.04
CA ILE A 67 -6.75 -3.76 -7.19
C ILE A 67 -6.55 -2.31 -6.74
N LYS A 68 -7.40 -1.81 -5.84
CA LYS A 68 -7.24 -0.46 -5.28
C LYS A 68 -5.95 -0.29 -4.48
N TYR A 69 -5.55 -1.31 -3.74
CA TYR A 69 -4.29 -1.31 -3.01
C TYR A 69 -3.09 -1.23 -3.98
N ILE A 70 -3.04 -2.10 -4.98
CA ILE A 70 -1.98 -2.12 -6.00
C ILE A 70 -1.88 -0.76 -6.71
N SER A 71 -3.02 -0.22 -7.16
CA SER A 71 -3.06 1.11 -7.82
C SER A 71 -2.54 2.21 -6.92
N LYS A 72 -2.89 2.19 -5.62
CA LYS A 72 -2.42 3.17 -4.64
C LYS A 72 -0.90 3.12 -4.45
N GLU A 73 -0.34 1.91 -4.32
CA GLU A 73 1.10 1.72 -4.12
C GLU A 73 1.92 2.24 -5.31
N MET A 74 1.39 2.14 -6.54
CA MET A 74 2.04 2.65 -7.74
C MET A 74 1.85 4.16 -7.97
N THR A 75 0.85 4.79 -7.33
CA THR A 75 0.41 6.16 -7.66
C THR A 75 1.54 7.19 -7.56
N SER A 76 2.41 7.07 -6.55
CA SER A 76 3.53 8.01 -6.37
C SER A 76 4.53 7.91 -7.50
N ASP A 77 4.94 6.69 -7.82
CA ASP A 77 5.92 6.43 -8.86
C ASP A 77 5.40 6.83 -10.25
N LEU A 78 4.11 6.58 -10.52
CA LEU A 78 3.49 6.98 -11.78
C LEU A 78 3.41 8.51 -11.93
N LYS A 79 3.13 9.24 -10.84
CA LYS A 79 3.11 10.71 -10.84
C LYS A 79 4.49 11.31 -11.07
N ASP A 80 5.52 10.65 -10.56
CA ASP A 80 6.92 11.06 -10.71
C ASP A 80 7.54 10.54 -12.02
N GLU A 81 6.74 9.94 -12.91
CA GLU A 81 7.15 9.32 -14.17
C GLU A 81 8.21 8.23 -14.00
N ASN A 82 8.29 7.65 -12.80
CA ASN A 82 9.20 6.56 -12.47
C ASN A 82 8.57 5.21 -12.83
N TYR A 83 8.37 4.98 -14.11
CA TYR A 83 7.69 3.78 -14.63
C TYR A 83 8.38 2.48 -14.23
N PHE A 84 9.70 2.47 -14.14
CA PHE A 84 10.44 1.28 -13.72
C PHE A 84 10.04 0.84 -12.31
N SER A 85 10.02 1.77 -11.35
CA SER A 85 9.62 1.48 -9.97
C SER A 85 8.14 1.06 -9.90
N ALA A 86 7.26 1.74 -10.64
CA ALA A 86 5.85 1.38 -10.71
C ALA A 86 5.63 -0.06 -11.24
N PHE A 87 6.34 -0.46 -12.30
CA PHE A 87 6.24 -1.81 -12.85
C PHE A 87 6.84 -2.87 -11.93
N GLN A 88 7.93 -2.54 -11.24
CA GLN A 88 8.50 -3.43 -10.23
C GLN A 88 7.51 -3.65 -9.10
N THR A 89 6.94 -2.58 -8.54
CA THR A 89 5.90 -2.65 -7.49
C THR A 89 4.70 -3.47 -7.95
N PHE A 90 4.22 -3.25 -9.19
CA PHE A 90 3.13 -4.02 -9.75
C PHE A 90 3.45 -5.52 -9.80
N SER A 91 4.62 -5.88 -10.33
CA SER A 91 5.00 -7.30 -10.49
C SER A 91 5.20 -8.00 -9.14
N GLU A 92 5.82 -7.33 -8.17
CA GLU A 92 6.03 -7.86 -6.82
C GLU A 92 4.69 -8.09 -6.10
N LEU A 93 3.78 -7.13 -6.17
CA LEU A 93 2.45 -7.26 -5.58
C LEU A 93 1.61 -8.32 -6.30
N CYS A 94 1.72 -8.43 -7.64
CA CYS A 94 1.05 -9.50 -8.36
C CYS A 94 1.52 -10.88 -7.90
N ASP A 95 2.82 -11.10 -7.72
CA ASP A 95 3.35 -12.38 -7.22
C ASP A 95 2.83 -12.70 -5.81
N GLU A 96 2.84 -11.71 -4.93
CA GLU A 96 2.33 -11.86 -3.56
C GLU A 96 0.83 -12.22 -3.55
N PHE A 97 0.01 -11.47 -4.31
CA PHE A 97 -1.45 -11.69 -4.37
C PHE A 97 -1.80 -13.05 -4.97
N ILE A 98 -1.12 -13.45 -6.06
CA ILE A 98 -1.31 -14.77 -6.67
C ILE A 98 -0.92 -15.88 -5.70
N THR A 99 0.20 -15.74 -5.02
CA THR A 99 0.66 -16.71 -4.03
C THR A 99 -0.33 -16.84 -2.88
N GLN A 100 -0.82 -15.73 -2.36
CA GLN A 100 -1.80 -15.71 -1.28
C GLN A 100 -3.14 -16.32 -1.72
N ALA A 101 -3.60 -16.03 -2.92
CA ALA A 101 -4.82 -16.60 -3.48
C ALA A 101 -4.70 -18.13 -3.69
N ARG A 102 -3.55 -18.62 -4.17
CA ARG A 102 -3.28 -20.06 -4.30
C ARG A 102 -3.28 -20.79 -2.97
N ASN A 103 -2.96 -20.10 -1.88
CA ASN A 103 -3.07 -20.64 -0.52
C ASN A 103 -4.52 -20.60 0.02
N GLY A 104 -5.51 -20.29 -0.82
CA GLY A 104 -6.92 -20.25 -0.48
C GLY A 104 -7.36 -19.05 0.35
N LYS A 105 -6.54 -17.99 0.42
CA LYS A 105 -6.80 -16.78 1.21
C LYS A 105 -6.48 -15.51 0.40
N PRO A 106 -7.24 -15.23 -0.68
CA PRO A 106 -7.01 -14.01 -1.46
C PRO A 106 -7.11 -12.77 -0.57
N TYR A 107 -6.32 -11.78 -0.86
CA TYR A 107 -6.37 -10.52 -0.13
C TYR A 107 -7.71 -9.81 -0.33
N ASP A 108 -8.32 -9.37 0.76
CA ASP A 108 -9.53 -8.56 0.82
C ASP A 108 -9.31 -7.41 1.83
N ARG A 109 -10.26 -6.49 1.94
CA ARG A 109 -10.21 -5.27 2.79
C ARG A 109 -9.61 -5.47 4.18
N LYS A 110 -9.83 -6.64 4.79
CA LYS A 110 -9.36 -6.96 6.15
C LYS A 110 -7.99 -7.62 6.18
N SER A 111 -7.53 -8.17 5.07
CA SER A 111 -6.32 -8.97 4.98
C SER A 111 -5.22 -8.34 4.12
N LEU A 112 -5.46 -7.17 3.53
CA LEU A 112 -4.46 -6.44 2.75
C LEU A 112 -3.14 -6.29 3.54
N PRO A 113 -1.98 -6.31 2.86
CA PRO A 113 -0.70 -6.01 3.47
C PRO A 113 -0.78 -4.67 4.23
N LYS A 114 -0.33 -4.67 5.47
CA LYS A 114 -0.32 -3.43 6.26
C LYS A 114 0.87 -2.59 5.83
N GLU A 115 0.60 -1.34 5.49
CA GLU A 115 1.68 -0.38 5.24
C GLU A 115 2.65 -0.36 6.43
N PRO A 116 3.97 -0.38 6.20
CA PRO A 116 4.94 -0.24 7.26
C PRO A 116 4.68 1.09 7.98
N LEU A 117 4.68 1.04 9.30
CA LEU A 117 4.47 2.25 10.11
C LEU A 117 5.52 3.29 9.72
N SER A 118 5.05 4.46 9.31
CA SER A 118 5.94 5.59 8.99
C SER A 118 6.93 5.81 10.14
N PRO A 119 8.23 6.02 9.86
CA PRO A 119 9.25 6.29 10.89
C PRO A 119 8.89 7.49 11.78
N ILE A 120 8.01 8.37 11.33
CA ILE A 120 7.44 9.48 12.13
C ILE A 120 6.75 8.97 13.40
N TRP A 121 6.04 7.83 13.34
CA TRP A 121 5.38 7.25 14.52
C TRP A 121 6.38 6.79 15.59
N ILE A 122 7.56 6.33 15.18
CA ILE A 122 8.66 5.96 16.09
C ILE A 122 9.16 7.22 16.81
N LEU A 123 9.36 8.33 16.10
CA LEU A 123 9.80 9.60 16.68
C LEU A 123 8.74 10.18 17.65
N ILE A 124 7.46 10.11 17.28
CA ILE A 124 6.35 10.56 18.14
C ILE A 124 6.31 9.74 19.42
N SER A 125 6.39 8.40 19.32
CA SER A 125 6.36 7.51 20.50
C SER A 125 7.56 7.75 21.44
N LEU A 126 8.74 7.99 20.89
CA LEU A 126 9.94 8.33 21.66
C LEU A 126 9.77 9.68 22.38
N GLY A 127 9.25 10.69 21.68
CA GLY A 127 8.99 12.01 22.26
C GLY A 127 7.99 11.95 23.42
N VAL A 128 6.88 11.24 23.26
CA VAL A 128 5.89 11.04 24.33
C VAL A 128 6.51 10.31 25.52
N GLY A 129 7.31 9.28 25.29
CA GLY A 129 8.01 8.54 26.37
C GLY A 129 8.94 9.43 27.20
N VAL A 130 9.71 10.31 26.53
CA VAL A 130 10.62 11.25 27.21
C VAL A 130 9.82 12.26 28.06
N VAL A 131 8.75 12.84 27.51
CA VAL A 131 7.90 13.81 28.24
C VAL A 131 7.27 13.17 29.49
N LEU A 132 6.72 11.95 29.36
CA LEU A 132 6.12 11.23 30.48
C LEU A 132 7.17 10.92 31.57
N SER A 133 8.39 10.51 31.18
CA SER A 133 9.46 10.21 32.15
C SER A 133 9.89 11.45 32.90
N LEU A 134 9.99 12.61 32.24
CA LEU A 134 10.33 13.88 32.90
C LEU A 134 9.26 14.33 33.89
N ILE A 135 7.97 14.14 33.56
CA ILE A 135 6.87 14.45 34.48
C ILE A 135 6.94 13.57 35.75
N ILE A 136 7.17 12.26 35.58
CA ILE A 136 7.27 11.32 36.70
C ILE A 136 8.46 11.68 37.60
N VAL A 137 9.65 11.89 37.00
CA VAL A 137 10.86 12.27 37.74
C VAL A 137 10.69 13.62 38.44
N GLY A 138 10.04 14.59 37.77
CA GLY A 138 9.75 15.89 38.37
C GLY A 138 8.85 15.79 39.63
N ARG A 139 7.80 14.96 39.56
CA ARG A 139 6.91 14.68 40.70
C ARG A 139 7.64 13.99 41.86
N MET A 140 8.45 13.00 41.56
CA MET A 140 9.26 12.29 42.58
C MET A 140 10.25 13.23 43.27
N LYS A 141 10.93 14.11 42.54
CA LYS A 141 11.82 15.15 43.13
C LYS A 141 11.07 16.15 44.03
N ALA A 142 9.85 16.55 43.65
CA ALA A 142 9.01 17.42 44.45
C ALA A 142 8.60 16.76 45.77
N GLN A 143 8.24 15.49 45.78
CA GLN A 143 7.90 14.77 46.99
C GLN A 143 9.10 14.56 47.93
N LEU A 144 10.30 14.27 47.38
CA LEU A 144 11.51 14.19 48.19
C LEU A 144 11.86 15.52 48.87
N LYS A 145 11.69 16.68 48.22
CA LYS A 145 11.90 17.98 48.81
C LYS A 145 10.95 18.26 50.01
N GLN A 146 9.68 17.86 49.88
CA GLN A 146 8.71 17.98 50.96
C GLN A 146 9.07 17.11 52.17
N CYS A 147 9.50 15.87 51.99
CA CYS A 147 9.92 14.98 53.06
C CYS A 147 11.13 15.54 53.83
N VAL A 148 12.15 16.04 53.10
CA VAL A 148 13.35 16.63 53.72
C VAL A 148 13.03 17.98 54.50
N SER A 149 12.11 18.79 53.98
CA SER A 149 11.72 20.03 54.67
C SER A 149 10.92 19.73 55.96
N SER A 150 10.05 18.72 55.94
CA SER A 150 9.28 18.30 57.14
C SER A 150 10.17 17.74 58.25
N GLN A 151 11.21 17.00 57.91
CA GLN A 151 12.18 16.50 58.89
C GLN A 151 13.02 17.61 59.52
N ARG A 152 13.37 18.67 58.76
CA ARG A 152 14.09 19.81 59.33
C ARG A 152 13.24 20.63 60.32
N GLN A 153 11.94 20.76 60.10
CA GLN A 153 11.03 21.42 61.01
C GLN A 153 10.76 20.65 62.31
N ALA A 154 10.83 19.32 62.29
CA ALA A 154 10.63 18.48 63.47
C ALA A 154 11.87 18.38 64.38
N ALA A 155 13.03 18.86 63.93
CA ALA A 155 14.30 18.82 64.64
C ALA A 155 14.71 20.18 65.29
N MET A 156 13.85 21.19 65.23
CA MET A 156 13.94 22.47 65.93
C MET A 156 12.95 22.50 67.10
#